data_af0fae7cb2e2b1ff1167f2302f753344
#
_entry.id   af0fae7cb2e2b1ff1167f2302f753344
#
_cell.length_a   1.000
_cell.length_b   1.000
_cell.length_c   1.000
_cell.angle_alpha   90.00
_cell.angle_beta   90.00
_cell.angle_gamma   90.00
#
_symmetry.space_group_name_H-M   'P 1'
#
loop_
_entity.id
_entity.type
_entity.pdbx_description
1 polymer ?
#
loop_
_entity_poly.entity_id
_entity_poly.type
_entity_poly.pdbx_seq_one_letter_code
_entity_poly.pdbx_strand_id
1 'polypeptide(L)'
;MAYLLALDQGTSSSRSIIFDDAGNIIGSAQQEFEQLFPQPGWVEHDPMEIWASQRATTNEVLRKTGIQATNIAGLGITNQRETTIIWNRQTGAPIFNAIVWQDRRTEDYCTQLRERNCTGMIQQKTGLILDPYFSASKIKWILDHVPGARLQAERGELAFGTVDTWLAWQLSAGQCHVTDVSNASRTMLFNIHENRWDEDLLALFEIPRAILPEVFPSSHHFGNTQLFGATIPIAGIAGDQQSALFGQACFTSGMAKITYGTGCFLLLNTGSKCATSNNGLISTSACQIDKRAQYALEGSVFIGGAVVQWLRDGLKAIVLSADVEDLAASVSDSGGVVFVPSFTGLGAPYWEPSAKGAILGLTRGSTVAHIARAAVESIAYQSTVLLQAMNRDAATPITELRVDGGASGNNLLLQFQADLLGIPVIRPKITETTALGTAYLAGLAVGVYQSVDECSQQWQEEKRFLPQMSRSQADDLMQKWEKAVTRIR
;
A
#
# COMPACT_ATOMS: atom_id res chain seq x y z
N MET A 1 -30.86 -6.13 5.41
CA MET A 1 -29.73 -5.33 4.95
C MET A 1 -28.52 -5.80 5.75
N ALA A 2 -27.54 -6.36 5.09
CA ALA A 2 -26.32 -6.82 5.72
C ALA A 2 -25.29 -5.69 5.69
N TYR A 3 -24.50 -5.55 6.76
CA TYR A 3 -23.42 -4.57 6.80
C TYR A 3 -22.08 -5.28 6.87
N LEU A 4 -21.06 -4.66 6.28
CA LEU A 4 -19.68 -5.11 6.32
C LEU A 4 -18.84 -4.06 7.05
N LEU A 5 -18.01 -4.50 7.99
CA LEU A 5 -17.11 -3.63 8.74
C LEU A 5 -15.69 -3.80 8.20
N ALA A 6 -15.09 -2.73 7.75
CA ALA A 6 -13.69 -2.70 7.32
C ALA A 6 -12.83 -1.99 8.36
N LEU A 7 -11.74 -2.63 8.78
CA LEU A 7 -10.66 -2.06 9.58
C LEU A 7 -9.52 -1.72 8.63
N ASP A 8 -9.20 -0.43 8.52
CA ASP A 8 -8.12 0.08 7.68
C ASP A 8 -7.02 0.67 8.58
N GLN A 9 -5.96 -0.10 8.78
CA GLN A 9 -4.84 0.28 9.62
C GLN A 9 -3.71 0.85 8.77
N GLY A 10 -3.70 2.17 8.61
CA GLY A 10 -2.67 2.90 7.87
C GLY A 10 -1.38 3.12 8.68
N THR A 11 -0.39 3.78 8.07
CA THR A 11 0.91 4.05 8.72
C THR A 11 0.78 5.05 9.87
N SER A 12 -0.11 6.03 9.77
CA SER A 12 -0.23 7.12 10.76
C SER A 12 -1.57 7.15 11.50
N SER A 13 -2.53 6.34 11.08
CA SER A 13 -3.88 6.33 11.66
C SER A 13 -4.58 5.00 11.45
N SER A 14 -5.48 4.67 12.37
CA SER A 14 -6.44 3.58 12.25
C SER A 14 -7.79 4.14 11.84
N ARG A 15 -8.49 3.42 10.95
CA ARG A 15 -9.80 3.78 10.44
C ARG A 15 -10.74 2.58 10.52
N SER A 16 -12.01 2.83 10.78
CA SER A 16 -13.09 1.84 10.68
C SER A 16 -14.21 2.40 9.84
N ILE A 17 -14.66 1.63 8.85
CA ILE A 17 -15.72 2.03 7.92
C ILE A 17 -16.77 0.94 7.87
N ILE A 18 -18.04 1.31 7.92
CA ILE A 18 -19.17 0.41 7.70
C ILE A 18 -19.73 0.65 6.31
N PHE A 19 -19.85 -0.43 5.55
CA PHE A 19 -20.47 -0.45 4.23
C PHE A 19 -21.80 -1.22 4.29
N ASP A 20 -22.75 -0.83 3.44
CA ASP A 20 -23.93 -1.68 3.15
C ASP A 20 -23.61 -2.75 2.09
N ASP A 21 -24.58 -3.60 1.78
CA ASP A 21 -24.48 -4.65 0.77
C ASP A 21 -24.39 -4.13 -0.69
N ALA A 22 -24.63 -2.83 -0.91
CA ALA A 22 -24.40 -2.15 -2.17
C ALA A 22 -23.02 -1.43 -2.23
N GLY A 23 -22.17 -1.58 -1.19
CA GLY A 23 -20.85 -0.96 -1.11
C GLY A 23 -20.85 0.52 -0.74
N ASN A 24 -22.00 1.11 -0.35
CA ASN A 24 -22.05 2.50 0.08
C ASN A 24 -21.50 2.66 1.50
N ILE A 25 -20.78 3.76 1.75
CA ILE A 25 -20.29 4.11 3.08
C ILE A 25 -21.46 4.58 3.94
N ILE A 26 -21.73 3.87 5.04
CA ILE A 26 -22.75 4.23 6.03
C ILE A 26 -22.18 5.13 7.12
N GLY A 27 -20.91 4.91 7.48
CA GLY A 27 -20.20 5.75 8.41
C GLY A 27 -18.74 5.37 8.53
N SER A 28 -17.96 6.30 9.08
CA SER A 28 -16.53 6.11 9.31
C SER A 28 -16.07 6.78 10.60
N ALA A 29 -15.00 6.24 11.17
CA ALA A 29 -14.25 6.85 12.26
C ALA A 29 -12.76 6.66 12.01
N GLN A 30 -11.95 7.65 12.41
CA GLN A 30 -10.50 7.62 12.26
C GLN A 30 -9.84 8.19 13.50
N GLN A 31 -8.68 7.65 13.85
CA GLN A 31 -7.85 8.10 14.95
C GLN A 31 -6.38 7.96 14.56
N GLU A 32 -5.60 9.01 14.74
CA GLU A 32 -4.15 8.99 14.63
C GLU A 32 -3.53 8.31 15.85
N PHE A 33 -2.30 7.79 15.70
CA PHE A 33 -1.49 7.25 16.77
C PHE A 33 -0.03 7.72 16.63
N GLU A 34 0.74 7.59 17.72
CA GLU A 34 2.09 8.14 17.79
C GLU A 34 3.07 7.42 16.84
N GLN A 35 3.93 8.23 16.20
CA GLN A 35 5.04 7.76 15.38
C GLN A 35 6.33 7.95 16.17
N LEU A 36 7.11 6.89 16.37
CA LEU A 36 8.34 6.92 17.16
C LEU A 36 9.56 6.92 16.25
N PHE A 37 10.51 7.83 16.51
CA PHE A 37 11.74 7.97 15.75
C PHE A 37 12.96 7.89 16.69
N PRO A 38 13.31 6.69 17.22
CA PRO A 38 14.33 6.56 18.26
C PRO A 38 15.74 6.98 17.84
N GLN A 39 16.06 6.79 16.55
CA GLN A 39 17.35 7.14 15.95
C GLN A 39 17.14 7.59 14.48
N PRO A 40 18.09 8.27 13.84
CA PRO A 40 18.01 8.59 12.43
C PRO A 40 17.79 7.33 11.56
N GLY A 41 16.73 7.34 10.76
CA GLY A 41 16.34 6.21 9.91
C GLY A 41 15.57 5.09 10.60
N TRP A 42 15.34 5.18 11.91
CA TRP A 42 14.50 4.24 12.65
C TRP A 42 13.08 4.76 12.75
N VAL A 43 12.10 3.88 12.51
CA VAL A 43 10.68 4.18 12.60
C VAL A 43 9.98 3.05 13.34
N GLU A 44 9.29 3.37 14.41
CA GLU A 44 8.61 2.41 15.26
C GLU A 44 7.19 2.86 15.59
N HIS A 45 6.32 1.88 15.86
CA HIS A 45 5.01 2.10 16.46
C HIS A 45 4.85 1.25 17.72
N ASP A 46 4.05 1.72 18.68
CA ASP A 46 3.58 0.86 19.76
C ASP A 46 2.46 -0.05 19.24
N PRO A 47 2.62 -1.41 19.24
CA PRO A 47 1.59 -2.32 18.81
C PRO A 47 0.29 -2.20 19.63
N MET A 48 0.40 -1.78 20.89
CA MET A 48 -0.77 -1.60 21.75
C MET A 48 -1.56 -0.34 21.39
N GLU A 49 -0.90 0.72 20.92
CA GLU A 49 -1.58 1.91 20.36
C GLU A 49 -2.28 1.59 19.05
N ILE A 50 -1.65 0.82 18.14
CA ILE A 50 -2.30 0.31 16.93
C ILE A 50 -3.60 -0.40 17.28
N TRP A 51 -3.55 -1.32 18.25
CA TRP A 51 -4.73 -2.04 18.71
C TRP A 51 -5.77 -1.13 19.37
N ALA A 52 -5.33 -0.26 20.28
CA ALA A 52 -6.23 0.63 21.03
C ALA A 52 -6.98 1.59 20.09
N SER A 53 -6.27 2.22 19.13
CA SER A 53 -6.86 3.12 18.15
C SER A 53 -7.81 2.39 17.20
N GLN A 54 -7.46 1.17 16.74
CA GLN A 54 -8.35 0.40 15.87
C GLN A 54 -9.63 -0.03 16.61
N ARG A 55 -9.53 -0.45 17.86
CA ARG A 55 -10.69 -0.77 18.68
C ARG A 55 -11.56 0.47 18.96
N ALA A 56 -10.92 1.62 19.23
CA ALA A 56 -11.63 2.87 19.47
C ALA A 56 -12.43 3.33 18.24
N THR A 57 -11.82 3.31 17.05
CA THR A 57 -12.52 3.67 15.81
C THR A 57 -13.66 2.74 15.47
N THR A 58 -13.53 1.44 15.78
CA THR A 58 -14.60 0.46 15.59
C THR A 58 -15.79 0.76 16.49
N ASN A 59 -15.55 0.99 17.78
CA ASN A 59 -16.61 1.36 18.72
C ASN A 59 -17.27 2.69 18.31
N GLU A 60 -16.48 3.65 17.87
CA GLU A 60 -16.97 4.97 17.48
C GLU A 60 -17.84 4.91 16.22
N VAL A 61 -17.47 4.15 15.18
CA VAL A 61 -18.28 4.03 13.97
C VAL A 61 -19.61 3.30 14.26
N LEU A 62 -19.61 2.26 15.09
CA LEU A 62 -20.83 1.60 15.54
C LEU A 62 -21.75 2.57 16.31
N ARG A 63 -21.17 3.36 17.23
CA ARG A 63 -21.91 4.38 17.99
C ARG A 63 -22.47 5.49 17.08
N LYS A 64 -21.70 6.00 16.14
CA LYS A 64 -22.12 7.07 15.21
C LYS A 64 -23.25 6.63 14.29
N THR A 65 -23.18 5.41 13.78
CA THR A 65 -24.17 4.89 12.84
C THR A 65 -25.41 4.32 13.54
N GLY A 66 -25.32 3.97 14.82
CA GLY A 66 -26.36 3.25 15.56
C GLY A 66 -26.55 1.80 15.11
N ILE A 67 -25.68 1.30 14.22
CA ILE A 67 -25.75 -0.08 13.73
C ILE A 67 -25.34 -1.03 14.87
N GLN A 68 -26.20 -2.00 15.13
CA GLN A 68 -25.91 -3.04 16.13
C GLN A 68 -24.89 -4.03 15.56
N ALA A 69 -23.94 -4.48 16.38
CA ALA A 69 -22.92 -5.45 15.98
C ALA A 69 -23.50 -6.77 15.41
N THR A 70 -24.72 -7.15 15.83
CA THR A 70 -25.47 -8.29 15.30
C THR A 70 -25.87 -8.15 13.83
N ASN A 71 -25.84 -6.94 13.29
CA ASN A 71 -26.16 -6.66 11.88
C ASN A 71 -24.90 -6.63 10.99
N ILE A 72 -23.70 -6.76 11.58
CA ILE A 72 -22.46 -6.88 10.85
C ILE A 72 -22.27 -8.34 10.41
N ALA A 73 -22.39 -8.58 9.11
CA ALA A 73 -22.26 -9.91 8.52
C ALA A 73 -20.82 -10.43 8.52
N GLY A 74 -19.84 -9.54 8.37
CA GLY A 74 -18.43 -9.88 8.34
C GLY A 74 -17.53 -8.66 8.55
N LEU A 75 -16.32 -8.94 9.02
CA LEU A 75 -15.27 -7.97 9.28
C LEU A 75 -14.09 -8.25 8.35
N GLY A 76 -13.60 -7.22 7.68
CA GLY A 76 -12.38 -7.24 6.88
C GLY A 76 -11.27 -6.40 7.51
N ILE A 77 -10.02 -6.85 7.37
CA ILE A 77 -8.81 -6.15 7.83
C ILE A 77 -7.98 -5.79 6.62
N THR A 78 -7.60 -4.53 6.50
CA THR A 78 -6.55 -4.08 5.59
C THR A 78 -5.54 -3.25 6.36
N ASN A 79 -4.28 -3.28 5.95
CA ASN A 79 -3.20 -2.75 6.79
C ASN A 79 -2.01 -2.26 5.99
N GLN A 80 -1.26 -1.33 6.59
CA GLN A 80 0.12 -1.06 6.19
C GLN A 80 0.90 -2.38 6.17
N ARG A 81 1.57 -2.68 5.05
CA ARG A 81 2.27 -3.95 4.87
C ARG A 81 3.66 -3.93 5.54
N GLU A 82 4.31 -5.05 5.63
CA GLU A 82 5.71 -5.29 6.03
C GLU A 82 6.06 -4.91 7.48
N THR A 83 5.29 -4.02 8.12
CA THR A 83 5.50 -3.63 9.52
C THR A 83 5.48 -4.86 10.41
N THR A 84 6.56 -5.04 11.19
CA THR A 84 6.92 -6.29 11.86
C THR A 84 6.63 -6.22 13.36
N ILE A 85 5.83 -7.15 13.86
CA ILE A 85 5.48 -7.27 15.29
C ILE A 85 5.83 -8.67 15.77
N ILE A 86 6.46 -8.78 16.94
CA ILE A 86 6.71 -10.07 17.63
C ILE A 86 6.18 -9.96 19.05
N TRP A 87 5.43 -10.97 19.46
CA TRP A 87 4.84 -11.01 20.81
C TRP A 87 4.94 -12.39 21.43
N ASN A 88 4.82 -12.44 22.75
CA ASN A 88 4.76 -13.70 23.50
C ASN A 88 3.36 -14.32 23.38
N ARG A 89 3.27 -15.58 22.96
CA ARG A 89 1.99 -16.28 22.72
C ARG A 89 1.16 -16.46 23.98
N GLN A 90 1.81 -16.62 25.13
CA GLN A 90 1.11 -16.87 26.41
C GLN A 90 0.53 -15.60 26.98
N THR A 91 1.28 -14.50 26.95
CA THR A 91 0.89 -13.23 27.56
C THR A 91 0.18 -12.29 26.59
N GLY A 92 0.34 -12.47 25.29
CA GLY A 92 -0.09 -11.54 24.25
C GLY A 92 0.72 -10.24 24.21
N ALA A 93 1.77 -10.10 25.04
CA ALA A 93 2.55 -8.88 25.12
C ALA A 93 3.60 -8.80 24.00
N PRO A 94 3.69 -7.68 23.25
CA PRO A 94 4.80 -7.42 22.34
C PRO A 94 6.13 -7.44 23.07
N ILE A 95 7.17 -8.04 22.47
CA ILE A 95 8.51 -8.08 23.06
C ILE A 95 9.36 -6.88 22.65
N PHE A 96 8.91 -6.14 21.63
CA PHE A 96 9.53 -4.92 21.11
C PHE A 96 8.46 -4.09 20.39
N ASN A 97 8.73 -2.80 20.13
CA ASN A 97 7.89 -1.98 19.27
C ASN A 97 7.78 -2.56 17.87
N ALA A 98 6.70 -2.29 17.18
CA ALA A 98 6.56 -2.64 15.77
C ALA A 98 7.61 -1.89 14.93
N ILE A 99 8.46 -2.60 14.19
CA ILE A 99 9.41 -1.97 13.26
C ILE A 99 8.68 -1.72 11.95
N VAL A 100 8.54 -0.44 11.61
CA VAL A 100 7.73 0.02 10.48
C VAL A 100 8.41 -0.26 9.14
N TRP A 101 7.64 -0.41 8.08
CA TRP A 101 8.12 -0.63 6.72
C TRP A 101 9.13 0.42 6.21
N GLN A 102 9.06 1.66 6.72
CA GLN A 102 9.97 2.77 6.41
C GLN A 102 11.33 2.69 7.09
N ASP A 103 11.47 1.81 8.09
CA ASP A 103 12.67 1.68 8.93
C ASP A 103 13.86 1.15 8.13
N ARG A 104 15.03 1.78 8.32
CA ARG A 104 16.27 1.44 7.60
C ARG A 104 17.35 0.78 8.46
N ARG A 105 17.06 0.42 9.75
CA ARG A 105 18.07 -0.12 10.69
C ARG A 105 18.76 -1.40 10.22
N THR A 106 18.14 -2.14 9.30
CA THR A 106 18.64 -3.41 8.79
C THR A 106 19.37 -3.29 7.44
N GLU A 107 19.68 -2.06 6.98
CA GLU A 107 20.34 -1.82 5.69
C GLU A 107 21.70 -2.52 5.59
N ASP A 108 22.51 -2.47 6.66
CA ASP A 108 23.83 -3.12 6.68
C ASP A 108 23.72 -4.64 6.49
N TYR A 109 22.70 -5.26 7.10
CA TYR A 109 22.45 -6.69 6.92
C TYR A 109 22.00 -7.00 5.49
N CYS A 110 21.13 -6.19 4.91
CA CYS A 110 20.74 -6.35 3.50
C CYS A 110 21.95 -6.17 2.55
N THR A 111 22.84 -5.25 2.86
CA THR A 111 24.10 -5.05 2.09
C THR A 111 24.99 -6.29 2.15
N GLN A 112 25.20 -6.87 3.34
CA GLN A 112 25.94 -8.12 3.48
C GLN A 112 25.34 -9.28 2.66
N LEU A 113 24.01 -9.38 2.62
CA LEU A 113 23.34 -10.40 1.77
C LEU A 113 23.51 -10.11 0.28
N ARG A 114 23.54 -8.85 -0.16
CA ARG A 114 23.84 -8.47 -1.55
C ARG A 114 25.28 -8.89 -1.93
N GLU A 115 26.24 -8.63 -1.07
CA GLU A 115 27.65 -9.03 -1.24
C GLU A 115 27.81 -10.55 -1.32
N ARG A 116 26.95 -11.30 -0.63
CA ARG A 116 26.87 -12.78 -0.67
C ARG A 116 26.09 -13.30 -1.89
N ASN A 117 25.66 -12.42 -2.84
CA ASN A 117 24.90 -12.76 -4.04
C ASN A 117 23.54 -13.45 -3.76
N CYS A 118 22.88 -13.13 -2.64
CA CYS A 118 21.58 -13.73 -2.30
C CYS A 118 20.39 -13.09 -3.03
N THR A 119 20.58 -11.93 -3.71
CA THR A 119 19.51 -11.17 -4.37
C THR A 119 18.72 -12.00 -5.38
N GLY A 120 19.40 -12.79 -6.24
CA GLY A 120 18.74 -13.57 -7.28
C GLY A 120 17.80 -14.65 -6.73
N MET A 121 18.22 -15.36 -5.67
CA MET A 121 17.39 -16.37 -5.01
C MET A 121 16.15 -15.74 -4.35
N ILE A 122 16.32 -14.61 -3.64
CA ILE A 122 15.21 -13.90 -3.01
C ILE A 122 14.21 -13.45 -4.07
N GLN A 123 14.69 -12.76 -5.12
CA GLN A 123 13.81 -12.27 -6.19
C GLN A 123 13.08 -13.40 -6.91
N GLN A 124 13.77 -14.51 -7.19
CA GLN A 124 13.16 -15.66 -7.87
C GLN A 124 12.03 -16.29 -7.05
N LYS A 125 12.18 -16.41 -5.73
CA LYS A 125 11.19 -17.07 -4.86
C LYS A 125 10.07 -16.14 -4.42
N THR A 126 10.39 -14.85 -4.19
CA THR A 126 9.45 -13.90 -3.57
C THR A 126 8.92 -12.84 -4.52
N GLY A 127 9.57 -12.61 -5.67
CA GLY A 127 9.30 -11.48 -6.56
C GLY A 127 9.82 -10.14 -6.04
N LEU A 128 10.45 -10.10 -4.86
CA LEU A 128 10.88 -8.90 -4.16
C LEU A 128 12.35 -8.59 -4.43
N ILE A 129 12.69 -7.31 -4.30
CA ILE A 129 14.08 -6.88 -4.20
C ILE A 129 14.59 -7.10 -2.76
N LEU A 130 15.89 -7.26 -2.59
CA LEU A 130 16.51 -7.35 -1.25
C LEU A 130 16.65 -5.93 -0.66
N ASP A 131 15.75 -5.59 0.26
CA ASP A 131 15.68 -4.25 0.87
C ASP A 131 15.14 -4.34 2.31
N PRO A 132 15.58 -3.49 3.25
CA PRO A 132 15.00 -3.35 4.60
C PRO A 132 13.50 -3.05 4.63
N TYR A 133 12.91 -2.64 3.55
CA TYR A 133 11.48 -2.43 3.41
C TYR A 133 10.66 -3.64 3.90
N PHE A 134 11.08 -4.85 3.57
CA PHE A 134 10.38 -6.10 3.85
C PHE A 134 10.66 -6.66 5.24
N SER A 135 9.82 -7.60 5.73
CA SER A 135 9.79 -7.99 7.14
C SER A 135 10.98 -8.84 7.59
N ALA A 136 11.56 -9.71 6.74
CA ALA A 136 12.52 -10.74 7.16
C ALA A 136 13.72 -10.19 7.94
N SER A 137 14.35 -9.13 7.45
CA SER A 137 15.50 -8.52 8.11
C SER A 137 15.14 -7.90 9.46
N LYS A 138 13.92 -7.35 9.62
CA LYS A 138 13.41 -6.79 10.87
C LYS A 138 13.11 -7.88 11.90
N ILE A 139 12.54 -9.01 11.46
CA ILE A 139 12.32 -10.18 12.33
C ILE A 139 13.65 -10.64 12.90
N LYS A 140 14.66 -10.88 12.02
CA LYS A 140 16.00 -11.28 12.44
C LYS A 140 16.58 -10.27 13.43
N TRP A 141 16.46 -8.97 13.15
CA TRP A 141 16.99 -7.93 14.02
C TRP A 141 16.38 -8.00 15.44
N ILE A 142 15.05 -8.15 15.56
CA ILE A 142 14.38 -8.28 16.86
C ILE A 142 14.88 -9.53 17.60
N LEU A 143 14.95 -10.68 16.91
CA LEU A 143 15.40 -11.94 17.53
C LEU A 143 16.84 -11.87 18.03
N ASP A 144 17.71 -11.09 17.36
CA ASP A 144 19.13 -10.95 17.71
C ASP A 144 19.38 -9.88 18.79
N HIS A 145 18.53 -8.85 18.90
CA HIS A 145 18.77 -7.70 19.78
C HIS A 145 17.92 -7.72 21.06
N VAL A 146 16.78 -8.40 21.08
CA VAL A 146 15.97 -8.54 22.28
C VAL A 146 16.47 -9.74 23.11
N PRO A 147 16.92 -9.51 24.37
CA PRO A 147 17.49 -10.58 25.20
C PRO A 147 16.56 -11.79 25.34
N GLY A 148 17.06 -12.97 24.98
CA GLY A 148 16.33 -14.24 25.08
C GLY A 148 15.30 -14.50 23.97
N ALA A 149 15.03 -13.54 23.07
CA ALA A 149 14.00 -13.67 22.05
C ALA A 149 14.27 -14.85 21.10
N ARG A 150 15.51 -15.04 20.65
CA ARG A 150 15.87 -16.15 19.75
C ARG A 150 15.54 -17.51 20.36
N LEU A 151 15.92 -17.73 21.62
CA LEU A 151 15.66 -18.98 22.33
C LEU A 151 14.16 -19.23 22.53
N GLN A 152 13.40 -18.18 22.86
CA GLN A 152 11.94 -18.26 22.96
C GLN A 152 11.28 -18.54 21.61
N ALA A 153 11.80 -17.95 20.53
CA ALA A 153 11.32 -18.21 19.16
C ALA A 153 11.54 -19.67 18.75
N GLU A 154 12.72 -20.22 19.01
CA GLU A 154 13.04 -21.63 18.74
C GLU A 154 12.17 -22.61 19.52
N ARG A 155 11.73 -22.23 20.73
CA ARG A 155 10.78 -23.02 21.54
C ARG A 155 9.31 -22.83 21.16
N GLY A 156 9.01 -21.95 20.17
CA GLY A 156 7.65 -21.64 19.76
C GLY A 156 6.86 -20.79 20.76
N GLU A 157 7.54 -20.13 21.72
CA GLU A 157 6.91 -19.27 22.74
C GLU A 157 6.52 -17.90 22.17
N LEU A 158 7.10 -17.51 21.02
CA LEU A 158 6.80 -16.26 20.35
C LEU A 158 5.92 -16.46 19.12
N ALA A 159 5.23 -15.39 18.74
CA ALA A 159 4.51 -15.26 17.47
C ALA A 159 5.02 -14.02 16.73
N PHE A 160 5.18 -14.16 15.43
CA PHE A 160 5.42 -13.06 14.50
C PHE A 160 4.15 -12.77 13.71
N GLY A 161 3.94 -11.51 13.37
CA GLY A 161 2.94 -11.09 12.40
C GLY A 161 3.24 -9.73 11.80
N THR A 162 2.66 -9.50 10.64
CA THR A 162 2.39 -8.16 10.14
C THR A 162 1.16 -7.60 10.87
N VAL A 163 0.78 -6.37 10.59
CA VAL A 163 -0.28 -5.69 11.38
C VAL A 163 -1.62 -6.43 11.30
N ASP A 164 -1.96 -7.02 10.15
CA ASP A 164 -3.16 -7.87 10.00
C ASP A 164 -3.20 -9.04 10.98
N THR A 165 -2.08 -9.77 11.09
CA THR A 165 -1.94 -10.89 12.03
C THR A 165 -2.09 -10.42 13.48
N TRP A 166 -1.49 -9.29 13.83
CA TRP A 166 -1.62 -8.67 15.14
C TRP A 166 -3.08 -8.31 15.45
N LEU A 167 -3.77 -7.67 14.50
CA LEU A 167 -5.19 -7.32 14.67
C LEU A 167 -6.08 -8.56 14.77
N ALA A 168 -5.86 -9.58 13.91
CA ALA A 168 -6.59 -10.84 13.97
C ALA A 168 -6.39 -11.56 15.33
N TRP A 169 -5.14 -11.57 15.84
CA TRP A 169 -4.81 -12.08 17.18
C TRP A 169 -5.57 -11.34 18.28
N GLN A 170 -5.54 -10.01 18.27
CA GLN A 170 -6.24 -9.20 19.27
C GLN A 170 -7.77 -9.34 19.20
N LEU A 171 -8.34 -9.31 17.99
CA LEU A 171 -9.77 -9.47 17.75
C LEU A 171 -10.30 -10.82 18.21
N SER A 172 -9.51 -11.88 18.06
CA SER A 172 -9.87 -13.25 18.44
C SER A 172 -9.51 -13.60 19.88
N ALA A 173 -9.03 -12.65 20.69
CA ALA A 173 -8.50 -12.89 22.02
C ALA A 173 -7.42 -14.00 22.07
N GLY A 174 -6.51 -13.97 21.09
CA GLY A 174 -5.36 -14.88 21.00
C GLY A 174 -5.63 -16.25 20.36
N GLN A 175 -6.81 -16.45 19.79
CA GLN A 175 -7.19 -17.74 19.20
C GLN A 175 -6.71 -17.92 17.75
N CYS A 176 -6.51 -16.81 17.00
CA CYS A 176 -6.16 -16.84 15.60
C CYS A 176 -4.76 -16.25 15.37
N HIS A 177 -3.82 -17.08 14.90
CA HIS A 177 -2.49 -16.64 14.46
C HIS A 177 -2.39 -16.88 12.96
N VAL A 178 -2.94 -15.95 12.19
CA VAL A 178 -3.24 -16.09 10.75
C VAL A 178 -2.82 -14.84 9.99
N THR A 179 -2.53 -15.00 8.71
CA THR A 179 -2.31 -13.92 7.73
C THR A 179 -2.87 -14.35 6.38
N ASP A 180 -2.92 -13.42 5.43
CA ASP A 180 -3.28 -13.72 4.05
C ASP A 180 -2.04 -13.77 3.13
N VAL A 181 -2.24 -14.30 1.92
CA VAL A 181 -1.18 -14.40 0.91
C VAL A 181 -0.59 -13.05 0.49
N SER A 182 -1.39 -11.97 0.50
CA SER A 182 -0.92 -10.64 0.10
C SER A 182 0.05 -10.06 1.13
N ASN A 183 -0.23 -10.18 2.42
CA ASN A 183 0.69 -9.79 3.50
C ASN A 183 1.89 -10.74 3.59
N ALA A 184 1.68 -12.05 3.53
CA ALA A 184 2.77 -13.04 3.55
C ALA A 184 3.79 -12.78 2.43
N SER A 185 3.33 -12.43 1.22
CA SER A 185 4.20 -12.15 0.08
C SER A 185 5.13 -10.95 0.29
N ARG A 186 4.87 -10.09 1.30
CA ARG A 186 5.67 -8.90 1.61
C ARG A 186 6.75 -9.15 2.67
N THR A 187 6.91 -10.38 3.12
CA THR A 187 7.83 -10.69 4.23
C THR A 187 9.26 -11.03 3.81
N MET A 188 9.54 -11.30 2.54
CA MET A 188 10.74 -11.98 2.02
C MET A 188 10.95 -13.40 2.54
N LEU A 189 9.91 -14.03 3.10
CA LEU A 189 9.95 -15.39 3.63
C LEU A 189 8.98 -16.34 2.90
N PHE A 190 8.11 -15.77 2.06
CA PHE A 190 7.02 -16.48 1.41
C PHE A 190 7.33 -16.72 -0.07
N ASN A 191 7.25 -17.98 -0.49
CA ASN A 191 7.39 -18.36 -1.88
C ASN A 191 6.07 -18.14 -2.60
N ILE A 192 6.00 -17.09 -3.44
CA ILE A 192 4.77 -16.71 -4.13
C ILE A 192 4.33 -17.71 -5.21
N HIS A 193 5.23 -18.56 -5.69
CA HIS A 193 4.93 -19.60 -6.69
C HIS A 193 4.31 -20.85 -6.05
N GLU A 194 4.70 -21.13 -4.79
CA GLU A 194 4.26 -22.32 -4.04
C GLU A 194 3.17 -21.96 -3.01
N ASN A 195 2.87 -20.67 -2.82
CA ASN A 195 1.94 -20.16 -1.80
C ASN A 195 2.22 -20.71 -0.39
N ARG A 196 3.49 -20.71 0.03
CA ARG A 196 3.92 -21.20 1.35
C ARG A 196 5.18 -20.50 1.85
N TRP A 197 5.40 -20.56 3.15
CA TRP A 197 6.69 -20.18 3.73
C TRP A 197 7.81 -21.05 3.15
N ASP A 198 8.93 -20.40 2.78
CA ASP A 198 10.05 -21.06 2.08
C ASP A 198 11.19 -21.39 3.05
N GLU A 199 11.56 -22.66 3.15
CA GLU A 199 12.56 -23.15 4.11
C GLU A 199 13.96 -22.57 3.84
N ASP A 200 14.34 -22.34 2.57
CA ASP A 200 15.65 -21.75 2.26
C ASP A 200 15.72 -20.29 2.67
N LEU A 201 14.60 -19.55 2.52
CA LEU A 201 14.51 -18.17 2.99
C LEU A 201 14.51 -18.09 4.52
N LEU A 202 13.77 -18.99 5.19
CA LEU A 202 13.80 -19.09 6.65
C LEU A 202 15.22 -19.38 7.17
N ALA A 203 15.93 -20.30 6.53
CA ALA A 203 17.32 -20.62 6.86
C ALA A 203 18.26 -19.44 6.59
N LEU A 204 18.09 -18.73 5.45
CA LEU A 204 18.90 -17.57 5.10
C LEU A 204 18.81 -16.45 6.13
N PHE A 205 17.58 -16.15 6.59
CA PHE A 205 17.33 -15.09 7.60
C PHE A 205 17.40 -15.63 9.04
N GLU A 206 17.67 -16.91 9.24
CA GLU A 206 17.75 -17.57 10.55
C GLU A 206 16.46 -17.38 11.38
N ILE A 207 15.29 -17.54 10.73
CA ILE A 207 13.99 -17.35 11.35
C ILE A 207 13.34 -18.72 11.64
N PRO A 208 13.03 -19.03 12.92
CA PRO A 208 12.36 -20.26 13.27
C PRO A 208 10.94 -20.32 12.69
N ARG A 209 10.58 -21.40 12.00
CA ARG A 209 9.24 -21.60 11.43
C ARG A 209 8.13 -21.51 12.47
N ALA A 210 8.42 -21.88 13.73
CA ALA A 210 7.46 -21.92 14.82
C ALA A 210 6.80 -20.57 15.14
N ILE A 211 7.43 -19.44 14.77
CA ILE A 211 6.87 -18.12 15.04
C ILE A 211 5.92 -17.62 13.95
N LEU A 212 5.85 -18.28 12.80
CA LEU A 212 5.11 -17.81 11.63
C LEU A 212 3.61 -18.12 11.73
N PRO A 213 2.73 -17.20 11.23
CA PRO A 213 1.29 -17.45 11.15
C PRO A 213 0.93 -18.47 10.07
N GLU A 214 -0.27 -19.03 10.17
CA GLU A 214 -0.88 -19.79 9.10
C GLU A 214 -1.34 -18.85 7.98
N VAL A 215 -1.13 -19.24 6.70
CA VAL A 215 -1.43 -18.39 5.54
C VAL A 215 -2.65 -18.91 4.81
N PHE A 216 -3.61 -18.01 4.55
CA PHE A 216 -4.87 -18.30 3.86
C PHE A 216 -5.07 -17.40 2.64
N PRO A 217 -6.02 -17.72 1.74
CA PRO A 217 -6.53 -16.76 0.77
C PRO A 217 -7.07 -15.50 1.44
N SER A 218 -7.09 -14.37 0.74
CA SER A 218 -7.50 -13.07 1.29
C SER A 218 -9.00 -13.03 1.67
N SER A 219 -9.84 -13.81 0.97
CA SER A 219 -11.25 -14.06 1.32
C SER A 219 -11.36 -15.44 1.96
N HIS A 220 -11.47 -15.49 3.29
CA HIS A 220 -11.51 -16.71 4.08
C HIS A 220 -12.11 -16.45 5.44
N HIS A 221 -12.72 -17.46 6.07
CA HIS A 221 -13.16 -17.37 7.46
C HIS A 221 -11.96 -17.62 8.40
N PHE A 222 -11.28 -16.54 8.81
CA PHE A 222 -10.07 -16.60 9.63
C PHE A 222 -10.33 -16.89 11.11
N GLY A 223 -11.56 -16.63 11.58
CA GLY A 223 -11.98 -16.76 12.96
C GLY A 223 -13.10 -15.79 13.28
N ASN A 224 -13.35 -15.56 14.56
CA ASN A 224 -14.42 -14.68 15.03
C ASN A 224 -13.92 -13.69 16.08
N THR A 225 -14.57 -12.53 16.15
CA THR A 225 -14.46 -11.60 17.28
C THR A 225 -15.77 -11.53 18.04
N GLN A 226 -15.70 -11.34 19.37
CA GLN A 226 -16.86 -11.09 20.25
C GLN A 226 -16.76 -9.74 20.99
N LEU A 227 -15.73 -8.93 20.64
CA LEU A 227 -15.38 -7.72 21.39
C LEU A 227 -16.39 -6.58 21.27
N PHE A 228 -17.29 -6.64 20.29
CA PHE A 228 -18.25 -5.57 19.98
C PHE A 228 -19.69 -5.92 20.37
N GLY A 229 -19.87 -6.94 21.22
CA GLY A 229 -21.18 -7.35 21.74
C GLY A 229 -21.94 -8.36 20.89
N ALA A 230 -21.33 -8.86 19.81
CA ALA A 230 -21.85 -9.95 18.99
C ALA A 230 -20.69 -10.78 18.43
N THR A 231 -20.97 -11.98 17.95
CA THR A 231 -20.00 -12.78 17.20
C THR A 231 -19.96 -12.28 15.75
N ILE A 232 -18.83 -11.72 15.35
CA ILE A 232 -18.61 -11.22 13.98
C ILE A 232 -17.48 -12.04 13.35
N PRO A 233 -17.68 -12.67 12.18
CA PRO A 233 -16.62 -13.36 11.44
C PRO A 233 -15.52 -12.39 10.98
N ILE A 234 -14.26 -12.71 11.24
CA ILE A 234 -13.10 -12.12 10.57
C ILE A 234 -12.96 -12.86 9.24
N ALA A 235 -13.31 -12.19 8.13
CA ALA A 235 -13.60 -12.89 6.89
C ALA A 235 -12.87 -12.35 5.66
N GLY A 236 -12.17 -11.24 5.78
CA GLY A 236 -11.30 -10.65 4.75
C GLY A 236 -10.00 -10.13 5.36
N ILE A 237 -8.86 -10.47 4.78
CA ILE A 237 -7.55 -9.89 5.14
C ILE A 237 -6.80 -9.59 3.86
N ALA A 238 -6.26 -8.37 3.74
CA ALA A 238 -5.39 -8.01 2.63
C ALA A 238 -4.48 -6.82 2.98
N GLY A 239 -3.27 -6.82 2.46
CA GLY A 239 -2.40 -5.63 2.49
C GLY A 239 -3.06 -4.45 1.77
N ASP A 240 -2.80 -3.23 2.23
CA ASP A 240 -3.48 -2.00 1.80
C ASP A 240 -3.53 -1.82 0.28
N GLN A 241 -2.42 -2.05 -0.40
CA GLN A 241 -2.33 -1.84 -1.84
C GLN A 241 -3.05 -2.93 -2.65
N GLN A 242 -2.99 -4.18 -2.19
CA GLN A 242 -3.73 -5.29 -2.78
C GLN A 242 -5.23 -5.13 -2.52
N SER A 243 -5.61 -4.72 -1.31
CA SER A 243 -7.00 -4.39 -0.98
C SER A 243 -7.53 -3.26 -1.87
N ALA A 244 -6.76 -2.19 -2.08
CA ALA A 244 -7.15 -1.10 -2.98
C ALA A 244 -7.31 -1.57 -4.44
N LEU A 245 -6.44 -2.46 -4.93
CA LEU A 245 -6.58 -3.08 -6.26
C LEU A 245 -7.90 -3.85 -6.37
N PHE A 246 -8.26 -4.59 -5.31
CA PHE A 246 -9.51 -5.36 -5.25
C PHE A 246 -10.73 -4.42 -5.13
N GLY A 247 -10.67 -3.39 -4.30
CA GLY A 247 -11.74 -2.38 -4.15
C GLY A 247 -11.95 -1.51 -5.39
N GLN A 248 -10.91 -1.36 -6.23
CA GLN A 248 -11.02 -0.77 -7.56
C GLN A 248 -11.62 -1.74 -8.59
N ALA A 249 -12.06 -2.93 -8.19
CA ALA A 249 -12.56 -3.98 -9.08
C ALA A 249 -11.58 -4.31 -10.23
N CYS A 250 -10.28 -4.25 -9.96
CA CYS A 250 -9.24 -4.62 -10.93
C CYS A 250 -9.01 -6.13 -10.90
N PHE A 251 -9.99 -6.91 -11.34
CA PHE A 251 -10.02 -8.38 -11.18
C PHE A 251 -9.37 -9.15 -12.33
N THR A 252 -9.10 -8.50 -13.44
CA THR A 252 -8.55 -9.15 -14.64
C THR A 252 -7.17 -8.62 -15.00
N SER A 253 -6.36 -9.47 -15.66
CA SER A 253 -5.03 -9.10 -16.14
C SER A 253 -5.09 -7.86 -17.05
N GLY A 254 -4.19 -6.91 -16.86
CA GLY A 254 -4.13 -5.65 -17.58
C GLY A 254 -4.87 -4.49 -16.88
N MET A 255 -5.68 -4.77 -15.85
CA MET A 255 -6.30 -3.71 -15.05
C MET A 255 -5.31 -3.17 -14.01
N ALA A 256 -5.22 -1.85 -13.92
CA ALA A 256 -4.27 -1.16 -13.06
C ALA A 256 -4.94 -0.09 -12.21
N LYS A 257 -4.38 0.11 -11.02
CA LYS A 257 -4.76 1.22 -10.15
C LYS A 257 -3.54 2.01 -9.68
N ILE A 258 -3.75 3.27 -9.34
CA ILE A 258 -2.80 4.09 -8.60
C ILE A 258 -3.50 4.75 -7.40
N THR A 259 -2.88 4.63 -6.24
CA THR A 259 -3.26 5.39 -5.05
C THR A 259 -2.35 6.62 -4.95
N TYR A 260 -2.92 7.82 -5.09
CA TYR A 260 -2.23 9.10 -4.92
C TYR A 260 -2.30 9.54 -3.45
N GLY A 261 -1.37 9.03 -2.64
CA GLY A 261 -1.15 9.42 -1.24
C GLY A 261 0.04 10.35 -1.07
N THR A 262 0.70 10.30 0.09
CA THR A 262 2.00 10.97 0.35
C THR A 262 3.05 10.56 -0.69
N GLY A 263 3.16 9.25 -0.98
CA GLY A 263 3.72 8.67 -2.18
C GLY A 263 2.63 8.18 -3.12
N CYS A 264 3.00 7.62 -4.27
CA CYS A 264 2.05 6.96 -5.16
C CYS A 264 2.39 5.48 -5.28
N PHE A 265 1.37 4.63 -5.15
CA PHE A 265 1.52 3.18 -5.26
C PHE A 265 0.67 2.66 -6.42
N LEU A 266 1.37 2.09 -7.41
CA LEU A 266 0.78 1.53 -8.60
C LEU A 266 0.78 0.01 -8.51
N LEU A 267 -0.37 -0.59 -8.78
CA LEU A 267 -0.51 -2.04 -8.93
C LEU A 267 -1.19 -2.35 -10.26
N LEU A 268 -0.60 -3.32 -10.96
CA LEU A 268 -1.14 -3.92 -12.17
C LEU A 268 -1.46 -5.38 -11.90
N ASN A 269 -2.72 -5.78 -12.08
CA ASN A 269 -3.12 -7.18 -12.03
C ASN A 269 -2.51 -7.95 -13.22
N THR A 270 -1.74 -8.99 -12.96
CA THR A 270 -1.14 -9.86 -13.98
C THR A 270 -1.81 -11.23 -14.09
N GLY A 271 -2.91 -11.42 -13.34
CA GLY A 271 -3.67 -12.68 -13.32
C GLY A 271 -2.90 -13.81 -12.67
N SER A 272 -3.01 -15.01 -13.25
CA SER A 272 -2.35 -16.22 -12.74
C SER A 272 -0.86 -16.36 -13.14
N LYS A 273 -0.31 -15.37 -13.85
CA LYS A 273 1.09 -15.38 -14.29
C LYS A 273 1.90 -14.39 -13.48
N CYS A 274 2.88 -14.87 -12.73
CA CYS A 274 3.87 -14.02 -12.09
C CYS A 274 4.76 -13.40 -13.17
N ALA A 275 4.73 -12.09 -13.29
CA ALA A 275 5.58 -11.35 -14.21
C ALA A 275 6.94 -11.09 -13.54
N THR A 276 8.04 -11.45 -14.20
CA THR A 276 9.38 -11.05 -13.74
C THR A 276 9.70 -9.67 -14.28
N SER A 277 9.98 -8.73 -13.38
CA SER A 277 10.34 -7.38 -13.80
C SER A 277 11.83 -7.26 -14.10
N ASN A 278 12.13 -6.68 -15.27
CA ASN A 278 13.48 -6.23 -15.65
C ASN A 278 13.64 -4.70 -15.52
N ASN A 279 12.59 -4.01 -15.07
CA ASN A 279 12.53 -2.55 -14.93
C ASN A 279 12.46 -2.09 -13.47
N GLY A 280 12.93 -2.91 -12.51
CA GLY A 280 12.99 -2.55 -11.10
C GLY A 280 11.63 -2.52 -10.38
N LEU A 281 10.62 -3.20 -10.92
CA LEU A 281 9.31 -3.36 -10.26
C LEU A 281 9.34 -4.59 -9.35
N ILE A 282 8.33 -4.68 -8.50
CA ILE A 282 8.14 -5.78 -7.56
C ILE A 282 7.00 -6.66 -8.06
N SER A 283 7.21 -7.98 -8.09
CA SER A 283 6.13 -8.95 -8.26
C SER A 283 5.64 -9.38 -6.88
N THR A 284 4.33 -9.46 -6.70
CA THR A 284 3.72 -9.76 -5.41
C THR A 284 2.44 -10.57 -5.60
N SER A 285 1.97 -11.27 -4.56
CA SER A 285 0.65 -11.87 -4.59
C SER A 285 -0.42 -10.78 -4.59
N ALA A 286 -1.40 -10.88 -5.49
CA ALA A 286 -2.65 -10.14 -5.41
C ALA A 286 -3.61 -10.82 -4.42
N CYS A 287 -4.76 -10.20 -4.13
CA CYS A 287 -5.80 -10.84 -3.33
C CYS A 287 -6.27 -12.15 -3.97
N GLN A 288 -6.45 -13.18 -3.15
CA GLN A 288 -6.96 -14.48 -3.57
C GLN A 288 -8.29 -14.76 -2.87
N ILE A 289 -9.27 -15.23 -3.63
CA ILE A 289 -10.58 -15.68 -3.12
C ILE A 289 -10.65 -17.20 -2.92
N ASP A 290 -9.70 -17.91 -3.48
CA ASP A 290 -9.50 -19.34 -3.36
C ASP A 290 -7.98 -19.67 -3.38
N LYS A 291 -7.62 -20.93 -3.51
CA LYS A 291 -6.21 -21.36 -3.52
C LYS A 291 -5.45 -21.09 -4.84
N ARG A 292 -6.10 -20.50 -5.85
CA ARG A 292 -5.43 -20.18 -7.13
C ARG A 292 -4.59 -18.93 -6.97
N ALA A 293 -3.31 -19.05 -7.28
CA ALA A 293 -2.39 -17.92 -7.21
C ALA A 293 -2.82 -16.80 -8.17
N GLN A 294 -2.83 -15.59 -7.64
CA GLN A 294 -3.05 -14.34 -8.37
C GLN A 294 -1.88 -13.41 -8.09
N TYR A 295 -1.43 -12.69 -9.10
CA TYR A 295 -0.25 -11.85 -9.00
C TYR A 295 -0.51 -10.42 -9.43
N ALA A 296 0.33 -9.53 -8.95
CA ALA A 296 0.38 -8.14 -9.39
C ALA A 296 1.84 -7.68 -9.55
N LEU A 297 2.07 -6.77 -10.51
CA LEU A 297 3.27 -5.93 -10.52
C LEU A 297 3.00 -4.68 -9.68
N GLU A 298 3.98 -4.32 -8.85
CA GLU A 298 3.92 -3.14 -8.01
C GLU A 298 5.11 -2.22 -8.28
N GLY A 299 4.83 -0.92 -8.28
CA GLY A 299 5.84 0.12 -8.29
C GLY A 299 5.43 1.28 -7.43
N SER A 300 6.42 2.00 -6.88
CA SER A 300 6.21 3.09 -5.94
C SER A 300 6.91 4.35 -6.40
N VAL A 301 6.21 5.47 -6.29
CA VAL A 301 6.74 6.83 -6.36
C VAL A 301 6.82 7.35 -4.93
N PHE A 302 8.00 7.70 -4.45
CA PHE A 302 8.19 8.08 -3.04
C PHE A 302 7.55 9.42 -2.70
N ILE A 303 7.59 10.38 -3.62
CA ILE A 303 7.08 11.72 -3.43
C ILE A 303 5.90 11.96 -4.39
N GLY A 304 4.70 11.67 -3.92
CA GLY A 304 3.43 12.00 -4.55
C GLY A 304 2.86 13.30 -3.96
N GLY A 305 1.75 13.20 -3.21
CA GLY A 305 1.15 14.33 -2.52
C GLY A 305 2.06 15.05 -1.52
N ALA A 306 3.18 14.43 -1.12
CA ALA A 306 4.20 15.06 -0.28
C ALA A 306 4.79 16.33 -0.91
N VAL A 307 4.84 16.46 -2.25
CA VAL A 307 5.29 17.69 -2.90
C VAL A 307 4.30 18.84 -2.66
N VAL A 308 3.01 18.55 -2.58
CA VAL A 308 1.97 19.54 -2.26
C VAL A 308 2.06 19.94 -0.77
N GLN A 309 2.29 18.98 0.12
CA GLN A 309 2.55 19.28 1.53
C GLN A 309 3.78 20.18 1.69
N TRP A 310 4.84 19.94 0.92
CA TRP A 310 6.03 20.79 0.93
C TRP A 310 5.74 22.20 0.41
N LEU A 311 4.90 22.38 -0.61
CA LEU A 311 4.43 23.71 -1.03
C LEU A 311 3.67 24.45 0.09
N ARG A 312 2.89 23.71 0.89
CA ARG A 312 2.14 24.26 2.03
C ARG A 312 3.07 24.57 3.20
N ASP A 313 3.85 23.59 3.66
CA ASP A 313 4.58 23.66 4.93
C ASP A 313 5.98 24.27 4.77
N GLY A 314 6.66 23.97 3.67
CA GLY A 314 8.03 24.42 3.37
C GLY A 314 8.06 25.80 2.72
N LEU A 315 7.35 25.98 1.60
CA LEU A 315 7.31 27.24 0.86
C LEU A 315 6.24 28.22 1.34
N LYS A 316 5.23 27.75 2.10
CA LYS A 316 4.06 28.56 2.50
C LYS A 316 3.31 29.17 1.31
N ALA A 317 3.34 28.47 0.17
CA ALA A 317 2.72 28.92 -1.08
C ALA A 317 1.20 28.78 -1.10
N ILE A 318 0.66 27.88 -0.28
CA ILE A 318 -0.76 27.57 -0.12
C ILE A 318 -1.07 27.39 1.37
N VAL A 319 -2.33 27.51 1.75
CA VAL A 319 -2.80 27.30 3.14
C VAL A 319 -3.28 25.86 3.33
N LEU A 320 -4.11 25.37 2.43
CA LEU A 320 -4.61 24.01 2.40
C LEU A 320 -4.05 23.26 1.18
N SER A 321 -3.86 21.96 1.31
CA SER A 321 -3.38 21.13 0.16
C SER A 321 -4.34 21.19 -1.04
N ALA A 322 -5.63 21.38 -0.82
CA ALA A 322 -6.62 21.55 -1.88
C ALA A 322 -6.41 22.83 -2.72
N ASP A 323 -5.85 23.89 -2.13
CA ASP A 323 -5.62 25.17 -2.83
C ASP A 323 -4.63 25.06 -3.99
N VAL A 324 -3.86 23.95 -4.05
CA VAL A 324 -2.85 23.75 -5.10
C VAL A 324 -3.46 23.65 -6.49
N GLU A 325 -4.68 23.09 -6.62
CA GLU A 325 -5.35 22.97 -7.91
C GLU A 325 -5.66 24.35 -8.51
N ASP A 326 -6.28 25.24 -7.73
CA ASP A 326 -6.63 26.61 -8.16
C ASP A 326 -5.38 27.43 -8.47
N LEU A 327 -4.33 27.33 -7.61
CA LEU A 327 -3.06 28.01 -7.85
C LEU A 327 -2.38 27.53 -9.14
N ALA A 328 -2.31 26.22 -9.36
CA ALA A 328 -1.73 25.62 -10.53
C ALA A 328 -2.56 25.88 -11.81
N ALA A 329 -3.88 25.97 -11.70
CA ALA A 329 -4.77 26.29 -12.81
C ALA A 329 -4.80 27.80 -13.19
N SER A 330 -4.25 28.67 -12.34
CA SER A 330 -4.16 30.11 -12.62
C SER A 330 -3.16 30.44 -13.74
N VAL A 331 -2.36 29.48 -14.20
CA VAL A 331 -1.44 29.55 -15.34
C VAL A 331 -1.77 28.48 -16.36
N SER A 332 -1.51 28.74 -17.64
CA SER A 332 -1.82 27.80 -18.74
C SER A 332 -0.97 26.52 -18.69
N ASP A 333 0.29 26.66 -18.27
CA ASP A 333 1.27 25.59 -18.17
C ASP A 333 2.33 25.93 -17.12
N SER A 334 3.35 25.09 -16.93
CA SER A 334 4.43 25.34 -15.96
C SER A 334 5.45 26.42 -16.41
N GLY A 335 5.25 27.08 -17.55
CA GLY A 335 6.17 28.13 -18.06
C GLY A 335 7.59 27.60 -18.35
N GLY A 336 7.72 26.32 -18.65
CA GLY A 336 8.99 25.64 -18.84
C GLY A 336 9.68 25.21 -17.53
N VAL A 337 9.05 25.44 -16.38
CA VAL A 337 9.54 24.96 -15.08
C VAL A 337 9.31 23.44 -14.99
N VAL A 338 10.34 22.70 -14.57
CA VAL A 338 10.26 21.27 -14.24
C VAL A 338 10.69 21.09 -12.80
N PHE A 339 9.82 20.50 -12.00
CA PHE A 339 10.11 20.18 -10.62
C PHE A 339 10.34 18.67 -10.47
N VAL A 340 11.54 18.26 -10.07
CA VAL A 340 11.84 16.87 -9.71
C VAL A 340 11.88 16.76 -8.19
N PRO A 341 10.82 16.18 -7.54
CA PRO A 341 10.69 16.21 -6.08
C PRO A 341 11.40 15.03 -5.40
N SER A 342 12.69 14.85 -5.68
CA SER A 342 13.49 13.77 -5.10
C SER A 342 13.95 14.10 -3.68
N PHE A 343 12.98 14.26 -2.73
CA PHE A 343 13.31 14.62 -1.34
C PHE A 343 13.96 13.49 -0.56
N THR A 344 13.69 12.24 -0.94
CA THR A 344 14.20 11.01 -0.32
C THR A 344 14.87 10.07 -1.34
N GLY A 345 15.43 10.62 -2.40
CA GLY A 345 15.91 9.85 -3.55
C GLY A 345 14.82 9.56 -4.57
N LEU A 346 15.17 8.82 -5.62
CA LEU A 346 14.26 8.34 -6.67
C LEU A 346 14.03 6.84 -6.50
N GLY A 347 12.75 6.43 -6.53
CA GLY A 347 12.32 5.03 -6.54
C GLY A 347 12.41 4.39 -7.93
N ALA A 348 11.59 3.38 -8.16
CA ALA A 348 11.51 2.70 -9.45
C ALA A 348 11.14 3.67 -10.59
N PRO A 349 11.70 3.48 -11.80
CA PRO A 349 12.69 2.49 -12.20
C PRO A 349 14.14 2.92 -11.95
N TYR A 350 14.37 4.12 -11.41
CA TYR A 350 15.70 4.75 -11.32
C TYR A 350 16.57 4.17 -10.20
N TRP A 351 15.99 3.91 -9.02
CA TRP A 351 16.65 3.40 -7.80
C TRP A 351 17.92 4.20 -7.43
N GLU A 352 17.78 5.56 -7.40
CA GLU A 352 18.86 6.47 -7.08
C GLU A 352 18.62 7.15 -5.71
N PRO A 353 19.16 6.59 -4.62
CA PRO A 353 18.93 7.11 -3.27
C PRO A 353 19.64 8.42 -2.99
N SER A 354 20.70 8.73 -3.76
CA SER A 354 21.49 9.96 -3.57
C SER A 354 20.89 11.18 -4.24
N ALA A 355 19.94 11.01 -5.17
CA ALA A 355 19.29 12.09 -5.90
C ALA A 355 18.60 13.08 -4.95
N LYS A 356 18.68 14.36 -5.24
CA LYS A 356 18.05 15.44 -4.47
C LYS A 356 17.04 16.20 -5.32
N GLY A 357 15.99 16.73 -4.67
CA GLY A 357 14.97 17.52 -5.35
C GLY A 357 15.55 18.76 -6.04
N ALA A 358 15.02 19.10 -7.22
CA ALA A 358 15.43 20.26 -7.99
C ALA A 358 14.25 20.92 -8.70
N ILE A 359 14.33 22.25 -8.85
CA ILE A 359 13.45 23.05 -9.69
C ILE A 359 14.30 23.65 -10.82
N LEU A 360 13.98 23.29 -12.04
CA LEU A 360 14.73 23.65 -13.23
C LEU A 360 13.88 24.51 -14.18
N GLY A 361 14.51 25.27 -15.07
CA GLY A 361 13.81 26.06 -16.10
C GLY A 361 13.22 27.39 -15.60
N LEU A 362 13.62 27.88 -14.41
CA LEU A 362 13.19 29.18 -13.90
C LEU A 362 13.68 30.34 -14.79
N THR A 363 12.79 31.28 -15.06
CA THR A 363 13.06 32.53 -15.73
C THR A 363 12.57 33.70 -14.86
N ARG A 364 12.88 34.95 -15.28
CA ARG A 364 12.36 36.12 -14.57
C ARG A 364 10.82 36.19 -14.53
N GLY A 365 10.14 35.56 -15.49
CA GLY A 365 8.68 35.49 -15.56
C GLY A 365 8.06 34.35 -14.74
N SER A 366 8.87 33.45 -14.19
CA SER A 366 8.35 32.34 -13.39
C SER A 366 7.77 32.84 -12.08
N THR A 367 6.58 32.36 -11.74
CA THR A 367 5.85 32.72 -10.51
C THR A 367 5.63 31.48 -9.63
N VAL A 368 5.14 31.68 -8.41
CA VAL A 368 4.74 30.57 -7.51
C VAL A 368 3.70 29.65 -8.17
N ALA A 369 2.78 30.20 -8.98
CA ALA A 369 1.81 29.40 -9.73
C ALA A 369 2.47 28.43 -10.73
N HIS A 370 3.52 28.84 -11.42
CA HIS A 370 4.29 27.95 -12.31
C HIS A 370 5.02 26.84 -11.54
N ILE A 371 5.53 27.15 -10.34
CA ILE A 371 6.16 26.15 -9.46
C ILE A 371 5.09 25.16 -8.95
N ALA A 372 3.91 25.66 -8.51
CA ALA A 372 2.81 24.81 -8.08
C ALA A 372 2.31 23.91 -9.22
N ARG A 373 2.20 24.45 -10.44
CA ARG A 373 1.86 23.69 -11.65
C ARG A 373 2.88 22.58 -11.90
N ALA A 374 4.17 22.90 -11.91
CA ALA A 374 5.25 21.94 -12.09
C ALA A 374 5.27 20.86 -11.00
N ALA A 375 4.92 21.22 -9.77
CA ALA A 375 4.81 20.27 -8.65
C ALA A 375 3.66 19.27 -8.87
N VAL A 376 2.48 19.73 -9.29
CA VAL A 376 1.35 18.84 -9.63
C VAL A 376 1.70 17.97 -10.83
N GLU A 377 2.27 18.52 -11.88
CA GLU A 377 2.71 17.80 -13.08
C GLU A 377 3.79 16.75 -12.76
N SER A 378 4.66 16.99 -11.77
CA SER A 378 5.72 16.06 -11.36
C SER A 378 5.17 14.73 -10.85
N ILE A 379 4.00 14.73 -10.22
CA ILE A 379 3.32 13.51 -9.75
C ILE A 379 2.92 12.65 -10.96
N ALA A 380 2.38 13.28 -12.00
CA ALA A 380 1.97 12.59 -13.22
C ALA A 380 3.18 12.08 -14.02
N TYR A 381 4.26 12.86 -14.12
CA TYR A 381 5.49 12.42 -14.80
C TYR A 381 6.07 11.16 -14.16
N GLN A 382 6.27 11.15 -12.85
CA GLN A 382 6.81 9.99 -12.13
C GLN A 382 5.91 8.77 -12.30
N SER A 383 4.59 8.96 -12.17
CA SER A 383 3.61 7.89 -12.35
C SER A 383 3.60 7.35 -13.78
N THR A 384 3.78 8.22 -14.79
CA THR A 384 3.86 7.82 -16.21
C THR A 384 5.10 6.97 -16.48
N VAL A 385 6.27 7.37 -15.99
CA VAL A 385 7.50 6.57 -16.11
C VAL A 385 7.31 5.18 -15.54
N LEU A 386 6.69 5.10 -14.38
CA LEU A 386 6.44 3.82 -13.69
C LEU A 386 5.45 2.94 -14.46
N LEU A 387 4.34 3.50 -14.95
CA LEU A 387 3.37 2.78 -15.79
C LEU A 387 3.96 2.32 -17.12
N GLN A 388 4.84 3.10 -17.73
CA GLN A 388 5.57 2.68 -18.93
C GLN A 388 6.51 1.50 -18.62
N ALA A 389 7.15 1.47 -17.44
CA ALA A 389 7.93 0.34 -16.99
C ALA A 389 7.06 -0.90 -16.80
N MET A 390 5.89 -0.75 -16.17
CA MET A 390 4.90 -1.83 -16.01
C MET A 390 4.43 -2.39 -17.34
N ASN A 391 4.11 -1.53 -18.32
CA ASN A 391 3.70 -1.95 -19.65
C ASN A 391 4.78 -2.73 -20.42
N ARG A 392 6.07 -2.46 -20.16
CA ARG A 392 7.17 -3.24 -20.76
C ARG A 392 7.28 -4.64 -20.17
N ASP A 393 6.98 -4.79 -18.87
CA ASP A 393 7.08 -6.07 -18.16
C ASP A 393 5.76 -6.88 -18.19
N ALA A 394 4.64 -6.22 -18.49
CA ALA A 394 3.32 -6.85 -18.50
C ALA A 394 3.04 -7.63 -19.79
N ALA A 395 2.40 -8.78 -19.67
CA ALA A 395 1.93 -9.56 -20.80
C ALA A 395 0.68 -8.94 -21.48
N THR A 396 -0.09 -8.14 -20.74
CA THR A 396 -1.31 -7.49 -21.21
C THR A 396 -1.17 -5.97 -21.05
N PRO A 397 -1.37 -5.18 -22.11
CA PRO A 397 -1.28 -3.72 -22.02
C PRO A 397 -2.29 -3.12 -21.04
N ILE A 398 -1.89 -2.06 -20.34
CA ILE A 398 -2.80 -1.26 -19.52
C ILE A 398 -3.63 -0.39 -20.47
N THR A 399 -4.97 -0.53 -20.45
CA THR A 399 -5.89 0.19 -21.33
C THR A 399 -6.65 1.31 -20.63
N GLU A 400 -6.71 1.28 -19.31
CA GLU A 400 -7.26 2.34 -18.45
C GLU A 400 -6.56 2.32 -17.10
N LEU A 401 -6.56 3.45 -16.41
CA LEU A 401 -5.99 3.58 -15.08
C LEU A 401 -7.08 4.01 -14.08
N ARG A 402 -7.33 3.21 -13.06
CA ARG A 402 -8.22 3.56 -11.95
C ARG A 402 -7.45 4.26 -10.84
N VAL A 403 -8.02 5.31 -10.24
CA VAL A 403 -7.31 6.17 -9.32
C VAL A 403 -8.06 6.37 -8.01
N ASP A 404 -7.31 6.44 -6.90
CA ASP A 404 -7.83 6.75 -5.58
C ASP A 404 -6.80 7.51 -4.73
N GLY A 405 -7.09 7.68 -3.45
CA GLY A 405 -6.25 8.42 -2.52
C GLY A 405 -6.51 9.94 -2.55
N GLY A 406 -5.96 10.65 -1.56
CA GLY A 406 -6.30 12.04 -1.31
C GLY A 406 -6.05 13.01 -2.47
N ALA A 407 -4.97 12.82 -3.25
CA ALA A 407 -4.67 13.69 -4.38
C ALA A 407 -5.45 13.34 -5.65
N SER A 408 -6.22 12.23 -5.67
CA SER A 408 -7.13 11.92 -6.79
C SER A 408 -8.30 12.90 -6.94
N GLY A 409 -8.55 13.74 -5.91
CA GLY A 409 -9.49 14.85 -6.01
C GLY A 409 -9.08 15.93 -7.00
N ASN A 410 -7.79 16.07 -7.32
CA ASN A 410 -7.26 17.11 -8.20
C ASN A 410 -7.50 16.77 -9.69
N ASN A 411 -8.42 17.48 -10.34
CA ASN A 411 -8.78 17.22 -11.73
C ASN A 411 -7.67 17.59 -12.70
N LEU A 412 -6.87 18.61 -12.38
CA LEU A 412 -5.73 19.03 -13.20
C LEU A 412 -4.68 17.92 -13.26
N LEU A 413 -4.37 17.29 -12.12
CA LEU A 413 -3.49 16.13 -12.04
C LEU A 413 -4.01 14.98 -12.90
N LEU A 414 -5.28 14.62 -12.75
CA LEU A 414 -5.84 13.46 -13.44
C LEU A 414 -5.97 13.65 -14.95
N GLN A 415 -6.32 14.88 -15.40
CA GLN A 415 -6.33 15.20 -16.82
C GLN A 415 -4.91 15.12 -17.41
N PHE A 416 -3.93 15.72 -16.74
CA PHE A 416 -2.56 15.69 -17.19
C PHE A 416 -1.99 14.26 -17.19
N GLN A 417 -2.37 13.43 -16.22
CA GLN A 417 -2.02 12.01 -16.20
C GLN A 417 -2.60 11.26 -17.40
N ALA A 418 -3.86 11.49 -17.75
CA ALA A 418 -4.49 10.89 -18.93
C ALA A 418 -3.78 11.34 -20.23
N ASP A 419 -3.45 12.61 -20.31
CA ASP A 419 -2.74 13.20 -21.46
C ASP A 419 -1.36 12.57 -21.68
N LEU A 420 -0.57 12.43 -20.61
CA LEU A 420 0.77 11.82 -20.69
C LEU A 420 0.70 10.33 -21.05
N LEU A 421 -0.26 9.60 -20.48
CA LEU A 421 -0.40 8.15 -20.70
C LEU A 421 -1.00 7.83 -22.08
N GLY A 422 -1.90 8.66 -22.58
CA GLY A 422 -2.69 8.38 -23.78
C GLY A 422 -3.78 7.34 -23.58
N ILE A 423 -4.18 7.07 -22.30
CA ILE A 423 -5.28 6.19 -21.92
C ILE A 423 -6.20 6.89 -20.93
N PRO A 424 -7.46 6.45 -20.79
CA PRO A 424 -8.38 7.00 -19.81
C PRO A 424 -7.86 6.83 -18.38
N VAL A 425 -8.06 7.88 -17.55
CA VAL A 425 -7.88 7.85 -16.10
C VAL A 425 -9.26 7.99 -15.46
N ILE A 426 -9.60 7.09 -14.52
CA ILE A 426 -10.96 6.96 -14.01
C ILE A 426 -10.95 7.05 -12.49
N ARG A 427 -11.70 8.02 -11.97
CA ARG A 427 -11.94 8.18 -10.53
C ARG A 427 -13.29 7.54 -10.17
N PRO A 428 -13.34 6.63 -9.18
CA PRO A 428 -14.58 6.05 -8.68
C PRO A 428 -15.34 7.02 -7.78
N LYS A 429 -16.64 6.78 -7.60
CA LYS A 429 -17.45 7.52 -6.60
C LYS A 429 -16.96 7.30 -5.18
N ILE A 430 -16.54 6.09 -4.85
CA ILE A 430 -15.98 5.73 -3.54
C ILE A 430 -14.47 5.67 -3.66
N THR A 431 -13.80 6.65 -3.08
CA THR A 431 -12.33 6.76 -3.09
C THR A 431 -11.66 6.00 -1.93
N GLU A 432 -12.44 5.50 -0.96
CA GLU A 432 -11.96 4.63 0.14
C GLU A 432 -11.83 3.17 -0.32
N THR A 433 -11.16 2.97 -1.43
CA THR A 433 -11.06 1.68 -2.12
C THR A 433 -10.27 0.65 -1.33
N THR A 434 -9.33 1.07 -0.49
CA THR A 434 -8.59 0.20 0.42
C THR A 434 -9.52 -0.50 1.41
N ALA A 435 -10.36 0.26 2.10
CA ALA A 435 -11.35 -0.31 3.03
C ALA A 435 -12.44 -1.09 2.29
N LEU A 436 -12.90 -0.60 1.13
CA LEU A 436 -13.90 -1.27 0.31
C LEU A 436 -13.42 -2.64 -0.18
N GLY A 437 -12.14 -2.77 -0.56
CA GLY A 437 -11.57 -4.03 -1.02
C GLY A 437 -11.65 -5.13 0.04
N THR A 438 -11.26 -4.82 1.28
CA THR A 438 -11.36 -5.81 2.36
C THR A 438 -12.80 -6.08 2.78
N ALA A 439 -13.72 -5.10 2.65
CA ALA A 439 -15.16 -5.33 2.81
C ALA A 439 -15.71 -6.30 1.76
N TYR A 440 -15.31 -6.16 0.49
CA TYR A 440 -15.68 -7.11 -0.56
C TYR A 440 -15.15 -8.52 -0.29
N LEU A 441 -13.88 -8.65 0.13
CA LEU A 441 -13.28 -9.93 0.51
C LEU A 441 -14.05 -10.59 1.66
N ALA A 442 -14.38 -9.83 2.68
CA ALA A 442 -15.19 -10.31 3.79
C ALA A 442 -16.61 -10.71 3.32
N GLY A 443 -17.25 -9.87 2.51
CA GLY A 443 -18.57 -10.12 1.95
C GLY A 443 -18.65 -11.40 1.11
N LEU A 444 -17.61 -11.69 0.33
CA LEU A 444 -17.48 -12.95 -0.43
C LEU A 444 -17.38 -14.15 0.51
N ALA A 445 -16.53 -14.07 1.55
CA ALA A 445 -16.33 -15.18 2.48
C ALA A 445 -17.57 -15.52 3.32
N VAL A 446 -18.41 -14.53 3.63
CA VAL A 446 -19.65 -14.72 4.41
C VAL A 446 -20.91 -14.84 3.55
N GLY A 447 -20.78 -14.81 2.23
CA GLY A 447 -21.88 -15.01 1.28
C GLY A 447 -22.82 -13.81 1.10
N VAL A 448 -22.39 -12.60 1.46
CA VAL A 448 -23.09 -11.34 1.09
C VAL A 448 -22.97 -11.11 -0.41
N TYR A 449 -21.81 -11.41 -0.98
CA TYR A 449 -21.58 -11.45 -2.42
C TYR A 449 -21.32 -12.88 -2.87
N GLN A 450 -21.87 -13.27 -4.02
CA GLN A 450 -21.72 -14.64 -4.55
C GLN A 450 -20.50 -14.75 -5.49
N SER A 451 -20.01 -13.65 -6.03
CA SER A 451 -18.91 -13.61 -7.00
C SER A 451 -18.20 -12.26 -7.03
N VAL A 452 -17.01 -12.22 -7.61
CA VAL A 452 -16.30 -10.97 -7.91
C VAL A 452 -17.03 -10.10 -8.93
N ASP A 453 -17.86 -10.71 -9.77
CA ASP A 453 -18.69 -9.97 -10.74
C ASP A 453 -19.75 -9.12 -10.02
N GLU A 454 -20.35 -9.62 -8.93
CA GLU A 454 -21.25 -8.82 -8.09
C GLU A 454 -20.50 -7.64 -7.43
N CYS A 455 -19.29 -7.87 -6.92
CA CYS A 455 -18.45 -6.77 -6.41
C CYS A 455 -18.13 -5.76 -7.53
N SER A 456 -17.84 -6.22 -8.74
CA SER A 456 -17.57 -5.33 -9.88
C SER A 456 -18.77 -4.44 -10.24
N GLN A 457 -20.00 -4.96 -10.10
CA GLN A 457 -21.22 -4.20 -10.36
C GLN A 457 -21.46 -3.07 -9.35
N GLN A 458 -20.89 -3.15 -8.15
CA GLN A 458 -20.96 -2.08 -7.15
C GLN A 458 -19.99 -0.95 -7.46
N TRP A 459 -18.92 -1.21 -8.23
CA TRP A 459 -17.96 -0.19 -8.60
C TRP A 459 -18.57 0.81 -9.56
N GLN A 460 -18.58 2.09 -9.22
CA GLN A 460 -19.20 3.16 -10.00
C GLN A 460 -18.16 4.23 -10.34
N GLU A 461 -18.10 4.58 -11.62
CA GLU A 461 -17.33 5.72 -12.10
C GLU A 461 -17.96 7.04 -11.62
N GLU A 462 -17.14 7.93 -11.05
CA GLU A 462 -17.53 9.31 -10.79
C GLU A 462 -17.13 10.18 -11.97
N LYS A 463 -15.86 10.06 -12.44
CA LYS A 463 -15.37 10.86 -13.54
C LYS A 463 -14.29 10.14 -14.34
N ARG A 464 -14.40 10.27 -15.67
CA ARG A 464 -13.44 9.75 -16.65
C ARG A 464 -12.71 10.92 -17.32
N PHE A 465 -11.39 10.88 -17.26
CA PHE A 465 -10.50 11.83 -17.92
C PHE A 465 -9.95 11.17 -19.17
N LEU A 466 -10.35 11.69 -20.34
CA LEU A 466 -9.86 11.20 -21.62
C LEU A 466 -8.63 12.01 -22.06
N PRO A 467 -7.65 11.38 -22.75
CA PRO A 467 -6.52 12.10 -23.31
C PRO A 467 -6.96 13.21 -24.28
N GLN A 468 -6.45 14.42 -24.07
CA GLN A 468 -6.70 15.60 -24.92
C GLN A 468 -5.45 16.07 -25.63
N MET A 469 -4.27 15.71 -25.11
CA MET A 469 -2.97 16.05 -25.67
C MET A 469 -2.56 15.09 -26.79
N SER A 470 -1.93 15.60 -27.85
CA SER A 470 -1.34 14.75 -28.87
C SER A 470 -0.19 13.90 -28.31
N ARG A 471 0.04 12.73 -28.87
CA ARG A 471 1.16 11.86 -28.44
C ARG A 471 2.51 12.55 -28.60
N SER A 472 2.71 13.32 -29.67
CA SER A 472 3.95 14.08 -29.87
C SER A 472 4.21 15.09 -28.75
N GLN A 473 3.18 15.83 -28.32
CA GLN A 473 3.31 16.78 -27.19
C GLN A 473 3.63 16.05 -25.87
N ALA A 474 2.95 14.93 -25.60
CA ALA A 474 3.21 14.12 -24.42
C ALA A 474 4.66 13.58 -24.43
N ASP A 475 5.13 13.08 -25.56
CA ASP A 475 6.48 12.55 -25.71
C ASP A 475 7.54 13.66 -25.53
N ASP A 476 7.31 14.87 -26.05
CA ASP A 476 8.19 16.03 -25.84
C ASP A 476 8.26 16.42 -24.35
N LEU A 477 7.14 16.38 -23.64
CA LEU A 477 7.10 16.66 -22.20
C LEU A 477 7.84 15.57 -21.40
N MET A 478 7.62 14.29 -21.73
CA MET A 478 8.35 13.19 -21.11
C MET A 478 9.86 13.26 -21.35
N GLN A 479 10.30 13.67 -22.54
CA GLN A 479 11.73 13.89 -22.82
C GLN A 479 12.32 15.04 -21.99
N LYS A 480 11.55 16.13 -21.78
CA LYS A 480 11.99 17.23 -20.90
C LYS A 480 12.13 16.75 -19.46
N TRP A 481 11.17 15.94 -18.98
CA TRP A 481 11.21 15.31 -17.68
C TRP A 481 12.47 14.45 -17.51
N GLU A 482 12.73 13.52 -18.44
CA GLU A 482 13.90 12.63 -18.37
C GLU A 482 15.23 13.40 -18.39
N LYS A 483 15.31 14.48 -19.17
CA LYS A 483 16.48 15.39 -19.16
C LYS A 483 16.65 16.09 -17.80
N ALA A 484 15.56 16.43 -17.13
CA ALA A 484 15.62 17.03 -15.79
C ALA A 484 16.07 16.01 -14.74
N VAL A 485 15.53 14.79 -14.78
CA VAL A 485 15.95 13.68 -13.89
C VAL A 485 17.43 13.36 -14.07
N THR A 486 17.93 13.30 -15.32
CA THR A 486 19.35 13.03 -15.61
C THR A 486 20.30 14.04 -14.97
N ARG A 487 19.85 15.27 -14.69
CA ARG A 487 20.69 16.32 -14.08
C ARG A 487 20.86 16.18 -12.56
N ILE A 488 20.06 15.35 -11.92
CA ILE A 488 20.07 15.17 -10.46
C ILE A 488 20.50 13.77 -10.02
N ARG A 489 20.81 12.90 -10.99
CA ARG A 489 21.34 11.54 -10.79
C ARG A 489 22.84 11.52 -10.71
#